data_20151c0ebf4ab8b52f8e0a15c43f5276
#
_entry.id   20151c0ebf4ab8b52f8e0a15c43f5276
#
_cell.length_a   1.000
_cell.length_b   1.000
_cell.length_c   1.000
_cell.angle_alpha   90.00
_cell.angle_beta   90.00
_cell.angle_gamma   90.00
#
_symmetry.space_group_name_H-M   'P 1'
#
loop_
_entity.id
_entity.type
_entity.pdbx_description
1 polymer ?
#
loop_
_entity_poly.entity_id
_entity_poly.type
_entity_poly.pdbx_seq_one_letter_code
_entity_poly.pdbx_strand_id
1 'polypeptide(L)'
;MDNYIFRGKRKDNNEWVYGFLADVDYINDKETIDLSSIEVNANTVSQQIGLKDKNGIDAYFGDIVKFNPKVLDEFGSKYIDAPFSQLGIISKDTYGHSVLKAIKSNGEINDKSEFHIEEIFKGEIVGNEWDNCDFKELANHQ
;
A
#
# COMPACT_ATOMS: atom_id res chain seq x y z
N MET A 1 -1.27 19.07 8.24
CA MET A 1 -0.04 18.30 8.29
C MET A 1 -0.27 16.84 8.54
N ASP A 2 -1.01 16.32 7.63
CA ASP A 2 -1.45 14.94 7.78
C ASP A 2 -0.42 13.94 7.28
N ASN A 3 0.76 14.44 6.90
CA ASN A 3 1.83 13.65 6.31
C ASN A 3 2.52 12.72 7.30
N TYR A 4 2.18 12.84 8.58
CA TYR A 4 2.86 12.11 9.64
C TYR A 4 1.99 11.02 10.25
N ILE A 5 0.91 10.64 9.56
CA ILE A 5 0.08 9.55 10.03
C ILE A 5 0.73 8.23 9.67
N PHE A 6 0.83 7.37 10.65
CA PHE A 6 1.38 6.03 10.54
C PHE A 6 0.33 5.02 10.98
N ARG A 7 0.58 3.78 10.68
CA ARG A 7 -0.19 2.66 11.23
C ARG A 7 0.78 1.60 11.73
N GLY A 8 0.31 0.75 12.62
CA GLY A 8 1.06 -0.39 13.10
C GLY A 8 0.12 -1.38 13.76
N LYS A 9 0.56 -2.63 13.87
CA LYS A 9 -0.23 -3.66 14.54
C LYS A 9 0.09 -3.68 16.02
N ARG A 10 -0.93 -3.64 16.87
CA ARG A 10 -0.78 -3.71 18.31
C ARG A 10 -0.15 -5.04 18.70
N LYS A 11 0.77 -4.99 19.67
CA LYS A 11 1.41 -6.21 20.18
C LYS A 11 0.44 -7.09 20.94
N ASP A 12 -0.58 -6.50 21.58
CA ASP A 12 -1.47 -7.26 22.45
C ASP A 12 -2.57 -8.03 21.70
N ASN A 13 -3.06 -7.51 20.58
CA ASN A 13 -4.18 -8.15 19.87
C ASN A 13 -4.00 -8.19 18.35
N ASN A 14 -2.88 -7.68 17.84
CA ASN A 14 -2.56 -7.69 16.42
C ASN A 14 -3.54 -6.89 15.55
N GLU A 15 -4.28 -5.97 16.14
CA GLU A 15 -5.15 -5.08 15.38
C GLU A 15 -4.40 -3.83 14.92
N TRP A 16 -4.81 -3.27 13.79
CA TRP A 16 -4.22 -2.05 13.28
C TRP A 16 -4.64 -0.85 14.12
N VAL A 17 -3.68 0.02 14.43
CA VAL A 17 -3.94 1.35 14.98
C VAL A 17 -3.31 2.39 14.06
N TYR A 18 -3.92 3.56 14.03
CA TYR A 18 -3.54 4.65 13.14
C TYR A 18 -3.32 5.91 13.96
N GLY A 19 -2.23 6.60 13.72
CA GLY A 19 -1.97 7.83 14.44
C GLY A 19 -0.57 8.34 14.20
N PHE A 20 -0.12 9.19 15.13
CA PHE A 20 1.19 9.80 15.05
C PHE A 20 2.22 8.89 15.68
N LEU A 21 3.38 8.80 15.04
CA LEU A 21 4.46 7.96 15.55
C LEU A 21 5.10 8.67 16.76
N ALA A 22 5.00 8.04 17.93
CA ALA A 22 5.60 8.56 19.16
C ALA A 22 7.03 8.07 19.33
N ASP A 23 7.30 6.83 18.89
CA ASP A 23 8.63 6.24 18.90
C ASP A 23 8.62 5.14 17.84
N VAL A 24 9.72 4.44 17.66
CA VAL A 24 9.84 3.42 16.61
C VAL A 24 8.79 2.32 16.70
N ASP A 25 8.25 2.08 17.89
CA ASP A 25 7.26 1.03 18.14
C ASP A 25 6.06 1.50 18.97
N TYR A 26 5.82 2.82 19.03
CA TYR A 26 4.67 3.38 19.74
C TYR A 26 3.92 4.34 18.84
N ILE A 27 2.62 4.20 18.80
CA ILE A 27 1.74 5.08 18.03
C ILE A 27 0.77 5.75 18.99
N ASN A 28 0.66 7.07 18.89
CA ASN A 28 -0.40 7.83 19.56
C ASN A 28 -1.65 7.70 18.73
N ASP A 29 -2.63 6.97 19.26
CA ASP A 29 -3.89 6.75 18.55
C ASP A 29 -4.61 8.07 18.38
N LYS A 30 -4.88 8.46 17.15
CA LYS A 30 -5.54 9.72 16.83
C LYS A 30 -6.99 9.77 17.29
N GLU A 31 -7.56 8.61 17.64
CA GLU A 31 -8.94 8.52 18.11
C GLU A 31 -9.06 8.51 19.63
N THR A 32 -7.95 8.49 20.34
CA THR A 32 -7.98 8.58 21.81
C THR A 32 -7.82 10.02 22.26
N ILE A 33 -8.62 10.41 23.24
CA ILE A 33 -8.64 11.78 23.75
C ILE A 33 -7.39 12.06 24.60
N ASP A 34 -6.93 11.07 25.33
CA ASP A 34 -5.81 11.20 26.25
C ASP A 34 -4.44 11.03 25.59
N LEU A 35 -4.42 10.81 24.27
CA LEU A 35 -3.21 10.66 23.48
C LEU A 35 -2.28 9.56 24.01
N SER A 36 -2.83 8.51 24.59
CA SER A 36 -2.07 7.38 25.09
C SER A 36 -1.31 6.70 23.96
N SER A 37 -0.04 6.39 24.21
CA SER A 37 0.76 5.62 23.26
C SER A 37 0.38 4.15 23.33
N ILE A 38 0.29 3.52 22.18
CA ILE A 38 -0.05 2.10 22.05
C ILE A 38 1.16 1.39 21.49
N GLU A 39 1.63 0.36 22.17
CA GLU A 39 2.77 -0.41 21.70
C GLU A 39 2.36 -1.26 20.51
N VAL A 40 3.15 -1.16 19.44
CA VAL A 40 2.93 -1.88 18.19
C VAL A 40 4.17 -2.67 17.82
N ASN A 41 3.98 -3.64 16.93
CA ASN A 41 5.11 -4.38 16.35
C ASN A 41 5.82 -3.46 15.35
N ALA A 42 7.07 -3.11 15.64
CA ALA A 42 7.84 -2.16 14.83
C ALA A 42 7.93 -2.57 13.36
N ASN A 43 7.94 -3.88 13.08
CA ASN A 43 8.02 -4.39 11.71
C ASN A 43 6.78 -4.08 10.88
N THR A 44 5.68 -3.70 11.52
CA THR A 44 4.41 -3.39 10.83
C THR A 44 4.16 -1.90 10.70
N VAL A 45 5.04 -1.06 11.24
CA VAL A 45 4.85 0.40 11.18
C VAL A 45 5.06 0.88 9.76
N SER A 46 4.09 1.60 9.22
CA SER A 46 4.20 2.18 7.89
C SER A 46 3.51 3.53 7.83
N GLN A 47 4.02 4.38 6.94
CA GLN A 47 3.57 5.75 6.78
C GLN A 47 2.49 5.85 5.71
N GLN A 48 1.50 6.72 5.96
CA GLN A 48 0.51 7.09 4.98
C GLN A 48 1.19 7.89 3.87
N ILE A 49 0.81 7.63 2.62
CA ILE A 49 1.43 8.30 1.47
C ILE A 49 0.68 9.53 0.99
N GLY A 50 -0.47 9.85 1.60
CA GLY A 50 -1.24 11.03 1.24
C GLY A 50 -2.15 10.87 0.03
N LEU A 51 -2.34 9.64 -0.45
CA LEU A 51 -3.19 9.33 -1.59
C LEU A 51 -4.28 8.35 -1.16
N LYS A 52 -5.38 8.35 -1.91
CA LYS A 52 -6.50 7.43 -1.67
C LYS A 52 -6.76 6.60 -2.93
N ASP A 53 -7.26 5.38 -2.72
CA ASP A 53 -7.69 4.55 -3.84
C ASP A 53 -9.07 5.02 -4.37
N LYS A 54 -9.60 4.31 -5.36
CA LYS A 54 -10.88 4.69 -5.98
C LYS A 54 -12.06 4.67 -5.01
N ASN A 55 -11.92 3.96 -3.89
CA ASN A 55 -12.96 3.85 -2.87
C ASN A 55 -12.78 4.85 -1.72
N GLY A 56 -11.79 5.74 -1.82
CA GLY A 56 -11.51 6.72 -0.80
C GLY A 56 -10.72 6.18 0.38
N ILE A 57 -10.10 5.01 0.25
CA ILE A 57 -9.30 4.40 1.31
C ILE A 57 -7.90 4.99 1.29
N ASP A 58 -7.45 5.45 2.45
CA ASP A 58 -6.10 5.99 2.60
C ASP A 58 -5.05 4.91 2.37
N ALA A 59 -4.03 5.25 1.60
CA ALA A 59 -2.98 4.32 1.23
C ALA A 59 -1.74 4.50 2.10
N TYR A 60 -1.11 3.38 2.43
CA TYR A 60 0.11 3.30 3.23
C TYR A 60 1.16 2.49 2.49
N PHE A 61 2.42 2.75 2.78
CA PHE A 61 3.47 1.87 2.28
C PHE A 61 3.18 0.43 2.72
N GLY A 62 3.39 -0.51 1.83
CA GLY A 62 3.10 -1.92 2.09
C GLY A 62 1.69 -2.35 1.67
N ASP A 63 0.83 -1.43 1.27
CA ASP A 63 -0.49 -1.80 0.74
C ASP A 63 -0.36 -2.42 -0.64
N ILE A 64 -1.25 -3.37 -0.92
CA ILE A 64 -1.33 -4.05 -2.20
C ILE A 64 -2.52 -3.51 -2.96
N VAL A 65 -2.27 -3.06 -4.19
CA VAL A 65 -3.26 -2.40 -5.03
C VAL A 65 -3.52 -3.24 -6.27
N LYS A 66 -4.79 -3.43 -6.59
CA LYS A 66 -5.22 -4.06 -7.84
C LYS A 66 -5.65 -2.97 -8.79
N PHE A 67 -5.08 -2.95 -9.98
CA PHE A 67 -5.34 -1.89 -10.96
C PHE A 67 -5.16 -2.41 -12.38
N ASN A 68 -5.70 -1.65 -13.34
CA ASN A 68 -5.51 -1.95 -14.76
C ASN A 68 -4.42 -1.03 -15.28
N PRO A 69 -3.23 -1.54 -15.60
CA PRO A 69 -2.11 -0.68 -15.98
C PRO A 69 -2.35 0.00 -17.32
N LYS A 70 -1.64 1.09 -17.57
CA LYS A 70 -1.67 1.77 -18.86
C LYS A 70 -0.84 0.98 -19.85
N VAL A 71 -1.42 0.69 -21.01
CA VAL A 71 -0.73 0.02 -22.11
C VAL A 71 -1.05 0.78 -23.40
N LEU A 72 -0.20 0.61 -24.40
CA LEU A 72 -0.49 1.16 -25.73
C LEU A 72 -1.63 0.38 -26.37
N ASP A 73 -2.47 1.09 -27.13
CA ASP A 73 -3.53 0.45 -27.89
C ASP A 73 -2.91 -0.43 -29.00
N GLU A 74 -3.76 -1.16 -29.73
CA GLU A 74 -3.28 -2.09 -30.75
C GLU A 74 -2.54 -1.41 -31.90
N PHE A 75 -2.74 -0.09 -32.06
CA PHE A 75 -2.06 0.70 -33.10
C PHE A 75 -0.84 1.44 -32.57
N GLY A 76 -0.55 1.35 -31.28
CA GLY A 76 0.55 2.07 -30.67
C GLY A 76 0.38 3.58 -30.64
N SER A 77 -0.84 4.08 -30.81
CA SER A 77 -1.11 5.52 -30.97
C SER A 77 -1.43 6.24 -29.68
N LYS A 78 -1.96 5.52 -28.67
CA LYS A 78 -2.32 6.14 -27.38
C LYS A 78 -2.29 5.10 -26.27
N TYR A 79 -2.18 5.59 -25.04
CA TYR A 79 -2.27 4.73 -23.86
C TYR A 79 -3.73 4.53 -23.46
N ILE A 80 -4.08 3.29 -23.14
CA ILE A 80 -5.40 2.91 -22.66
C ILE A 80 -5.23 2.08 -21.39
N ASP A 81 -6.31 1.94 -20.63
CA ASP A 81 -6.31 1.00 -19.50
C ASP A 81 -6.31 -0.42 -20.05
N ALA A 82 -5.40 -1.25 -19.55
CA ALA A 82 -5.32 -2.65 -19.98
C ALA A 82 -6.61 -3.38 -19.64
N PRO A 83 -7.02 -4.37 -20.49
CA PRO A 83 -8.21 -5.18 -20.21
C PRO A 83 -7.97 -6.23 -19.10
N PHE A 84 -6.79 -6.26 -18.51
CA PHE A 84 -6.43 -7.18 -17.43
C PHE A 84 -6.00 -6.38 -16.20
N SER A 85 -6.11 -7.00 -15.03
CA SER A 85 -5.66 -6.36 -13.79
C SER A 85 -4.25 -6.81 -13.42
N GLN A 86 -3.59 -5.94 -12.67
CA GLN A 86 -2.24 -6.13 -12.16
C GLN A 86 -2.24 -5.85 -10.68
N LEU A 87 -1.47 -6.61 -9.90
CA LEU A 87 -1.21 -6.27 -8.51
C LEU A 87 0.11 -5.52 -8.40
N GLY A 88 0.12 -4.53 -7.53
CA GLY A 88 1.32 -3.80 -7.19
C GLY A 88 1.38 -3.55 -5.70
N ILE A 89 2.58 -3.49 -5.13
CA ILE A 89 2.78 -3.15 -3.74
C ILE A 89 3.37 -1.75 -3.66
N ILE A 90 2.81 -0.93 -2.76
CA ILE A 90 3.29 0.44 -2.58
C ILE A 90 4.64 0.38 -1.88
N SER A 91 5.67 0.87 -2.55
CA SER A 91 7.06 0.83 -2.09
C SER A 91 7.74 2.15 -2.40
N LYS A 92 9.00 2.26 -2.00
CA LYS A 92 9.86 3.39 -2.37
C LYS A 92 10.81 2.95 -3.47
N ASP A 93 11.06 3.85 -4.41
CA ASP A 93 12.12 3.64 -5.40
C ASP A 93 13.48 4.02 -4.81
N THR A 94 14.53 3.99 -5.65
CA THR A 94 15.89 4.31 -5.23
C THR A 94 16.02 5.74 -4.69
N TYR A 95 15.14 6.64 -5.13
CA TYR A 95 15.18 8.05 -4.75
C TYR A 95 14.19 8.37 -3.61
N GLY A 96 13.52 7.37 -3.06
CA GLY A 96 12.57 7.56 -1.96
C GLY A 96 11.18 7.96 -2.39
N HIS A 97 10.87 7.94 -3.69
CA HIS A 97 9.52 8.25 -4.19
C HIS A 97 8.62 7.03 -4.04
N SER A 98 7.34 7.26 -3.78
CA SER A 98 6.38 6.17 -3.73
C SER A 98 6.08 5.67 -5.14
N VAL A 99 6.10 4.35 -5.30
CA VAL A 99 5.84 3.68 -6.57
C VAL A 99 5.05 2.41 -6.30
N LEU A 100 4.47 1.82 -7.35
CA LEU A 100 3.86 0.50 -7.30
C LEU A 100 4.82 -0.48 -7.94
N LYS A 101 5.37 -1.41 -7.15
CA LYS A 101 6.20 -2.49 -7.68
C LYS A 101 5.31 -3.66 -8.06
N ALA A 102 5.52 -4.20 -9.26
CA ALA A 102 4.67 -5.27 -9.78
C ALA A 102 4.79 -6.54 -8.93
N ILE A 103 3.66 -7.19 -8.70
CA ILE A 103 3.61 -8.53 -8.11
C ILE A 103 3.30 -9.50 -9.24
N LYS A 104 4.20 -10.46 -9.44
CA LYS A 104 4.05 -11.47 -10.48
C LYS A 104 2.93 -12.45 -10.12
N SER A 105 2.44 -13.20 -11.11
CA SER A 105 1.41 -14.22 -10.88
C SER A 105 1.83 -15.32 -9.90
N ASN A 106 3.15 -15.53 -9.72
CA ASN A 106 3.66 -16.48 -8.73
C ASN A 106 3.82 -15.85 -7.33
N GLY A 107 3.45 -14.59 -7.17
CA GLY A 107 3.51 -13.89 -5.88
C GLY A 107 4.82 -13.16 -5.61
N GLU A 108 5.82 -13.28 -6.47
CA GLU A 108 7.08 -12.59 -6.29
C GLU A 108 6.98 -11.12 -6.66
N ILE A 109 7.67 -10.27 -5.91
CA ILE A 109 7.77 -8.85 -6.25
C ILE A 109 8.85 -8.68 -7.32
N ASN A 110 8.49 -7.99 -8.40
CA ASN A 110 9.44 -7.66 -9.45
C ASN A 110 9.98 -6.25 -9.21
N ASP A 111 11.16 -6.16 -8.58
CA ASP A 111 11.77 -4.88 -8.24
C ASP A 111 12.14 -4.03 -9.46
N LYS A 112 12.19 -4.63 -10.63
CA LYS A 112 12.54 -3.92 -11.87
C LYS A 112 11.33 -3.43 -12.64
N SER A 113 10.12 -3.79 -12.21
CA SER A 113 8.90 -3.39 -12.89
C SER A 113 8.09 -2.49 -11.96
N GLU A 114 8.11 -1.20 -12.24
CA GLU A 114 7.45 -0.19 -11.42
C GLU A 114 6.37 0.50 -12.23
N PHE A 115 5.24 0.78 -11.56
CA PHE A 115 4.16 1.56 -12.12
C PHE A 115 4.06 2.89 -11.38
N HIS A 116 3.54 3.89 -12.06
CA HIS A 116 3.35 5.20 -11.48
C HIS A 116 2.36 5.11 -10.31
N ILE A 117 2.68 5.78 -9.20
CA ILE A 117 1.83 5.71 -8.01
C ILE A 117 0.42 6.23 -8.28
N GLU A 118 0.24 7.10 -9.27
CA GLU A 118 -1.08 7.63 -9.63
C GLU A 118 -2.05 6.58 -10.13
N GLU A 119 -1.58 5.39 -10.50
CA GLU A 119 -2.48 4.28 -10.85
C GLU A 119 -3.41 3.90 -9.69
N ILE A 120 -3.06 4.29 -8.46
CA ILE A 120 -3.90 4.02 -7.29
C ILE A 120 -5.26 4.70 -7.38
N PHE A 121 -5.36 5.85 -8.07
CA PHE A 121 -6.63 6.59 -8.15
C PHE A 121 -7.73 5.79 -8.85
N LYS A 122 -7.36 4.88 -9.73
CA LYS A 122 -8.30 3.98 -10.42
C LYS A 122 -8.24 2.57 -9.86
N GLY A 123 -7.36 2.33 -8.90
CA GLY A 123 -7.13 1.03 -8.32
C GLY A 123 -7.86 0.83 -7.01
N GLU A 124 -7.74 -0.36 -6.49
CA GLU A 124 -8.38 -0.78 -5.25
C GLU A 124 -7.35 -1.42 -4.33
N ILE A 125 -7.27 -0.95 -3.08
CA ILE A 125 -6.43 -1.58 -2.08
C ILE A 125 -7.10 -2.90 -1.69
N VAL A 126 -6.40 -4.01 -1.90
CA VAL A 126 -6.95 -5.36 -1.67
C VAL A 126 -6.27 -6.09 -0.51
N GLY A 127 -5.23 -5.52 0.07
CA GLY A 127 -4.53 -6.11 1.19
C GLY A 127 -3.25 -5.36 1.51
N ASN A 128 -2.38 -6.00 2.26
CA ASN A 128 -1.08 -5.45 2.59
C ASN A 128 -0.10 -6.58 2.87
N GLU A 129 1.20 -6.25 2.91
CA GLU A 129 2.26 -7.26 3.03
C GLU A 129 2.24 -8.02 4.35
N TRP A 130 1.60 -7.46 5.40
CA TRP A 130 1.58 -8.10 6.72
C TRP A 130 0.38 -9.03 6.90
N ASP A 131 -0.78 -8.64 6.37
CA ASP A 131 -2.00 -9.46 6.45
C ASP A 131 -2.06 -10.50 5.35
N ASN A 132 -1.39 -10.25 4.23
CA ASN A 132 -1.44 -11.09 3.03
C ASN A 132 -0.04 -11.49 2.62
N CYS A 133 0.65 -12.24 3.49
CA CYS A 133 2.03 -12.68 3.24
C CYS A 133 2.16 -13.53 1.97
N ASP A 134 1.11 -14.22 1.58
CA ASP A 134 1.10 -15.02 0.36
C ASP A 134 0.48 -14.21 -0.78
N PHE A 135 1.33 -13.44 -1.44
CA PHE A 135 0.90 -12.62 -2.58
C PHE A 135 0.40 -13.46 -3.74
N LYS A 136 0.85 -14.73 -3.83
CA LYS A 136 0.41 -15.64 -4.87
C LYS A 136 -1.10 -15.92 -4.76
N GLU A 137 -1.59 -16.04 -3.53
CA GLU A 137 -3.01 -16.25 -3.30
C GLU A 137 -3.82 -15.06 -3.81
N LEU A 138 -3.37 -13.83 -3.51
CA LEU A 138 -4.02 -12.62 -4.03
C LEU A 138 -3.98 -12.57 -5.56
N ALA A 139 -2.86 -12.92 -6.16
CA ALA A 139 -2.69 -12.88 -7.61
C ALA A 139 -3.63 -13.86 -8.31
N ASN A 140 -3.92 -15.01 -7.68
CA ASN A 140 -4.77 -16.04 -8.26
C ASN A 140 -6.26 -15.73 -8.12
N HIS A 141 -6.63 -14.72 -7.34
CA HIS A 141 -8.02 -14.33 -7.12
C HIS A 141 -8.45 -13.12 -7.95
N GLN A 142 -7.74 -12.85 -9.02
CA GLN A 142 -8.07 -11.72 -9.92
C GLN A 142 -9.16 -12.08 -10.93
#